data_50520d95d86ae0b1e4f929c6557b9226
#
_entry.id   50520d95d86ae0b1e4f929c6557b9226
#
_cell.length_a   1.000
_cell.length_b   1.000
_cell.length_c   1.000
_cell.angle_alpha   90.00
_cell.angle_beta   90.00
_cell.angle_gamma   90.00
#
_symmetry.space_group_name_H-M   'P 1'
#
loop_
_entity.id
_entity.type
_entity.pdbx_description
1 polymer ?
#
loop_
_entity_poly.entity_id
_entity_poly.type
_entity_poly.pdbx_seq_one_letter_code
_entity_poly.pdbx_strand_id
1 'polypeptide(L)'
;MNTAKCNKSSSLNAFNTSFMPTLSYRMIATQFTEQQWNTAIRPAIRATCNAAGMAKNIAHAILYGPLEYQGIGVQNPYILQGIIHIIAIFNEGACGSSTGELLRSNVELFRVEMGKTATSIPSERKSLQLLSSLWVYH
;
A
#
# COMPACT_ATOMS: atom_id res chain seq x y z
N MET A 1 21.97 -27.81 18.49
CA MET A 1 21.24 -26.53 18.33
C MET A 1 20.05 -26.80 17.43
N ASN A 2 18.84 -26.90 18.00
CA ASN A 2 17.61 -27.08 17.21
C ASN A 2 17.27 -25.74 16.54
N THR A 3 17.60 -25.58 15.27
CA THR A 3 17.01 -24.55 14.45
C THR A 3 15.54 -24.91 14.28
N ALA A 4 14.67 -24.24 15.04
CA ALA A 4 13.24 -24.36 14.88
C ALA A 4 12.92 -24.02 13.43
N LYS A 5 12.60 -25.03 12.60
CA LYS A 5 12.06 -24.84 11.27
C LYS A 5 10.73 -24.09 11.44
N CYS A 6 10.77 -22.78 11.21
CA CYS A 6 9.57 -21.97 11.18
C CYS A 6 8.60 -22.57 10.15
N ASN A 7 7.40 -22.90 10.55
CA ASN A 7 6.41 -23.45 9.63
C ASN A 7 6.16 -22.42 8.52
N LYS A 8 5.99 -22.87 7.28
CA LYS A 8 5.73 -22.04 6.09
C LYS A 8 4.68 -20.96 6.36
N SER A 9 3.59 -21.33 6.98
CA SER A 9 2.51 -20.42 7.39
C SER A 9 2.97 -19.39 8.44
N SER A 10 3.82 -19.80 9.39
CA SER A 10 4.27 -18.91 10.47
C SER A 10 5.20 -17.79 9.98
N SER A 11 6.09 -18.05 9.02
CA SER A 11 6.99 -17.03 8.49
C SER A 11 6.24 -16.00 7.61
N LEU A 12 5.25 -16.44 6.85
CA LEU A 12 4.40 -15.55 6.06
C LEU A 12 3.48 -14.72 6.96
N ASN A 13 2.90 -15.34 7.98
CA ASN A 13 2.11 -14.62 8.97
C ASN A 13 2.95 -13.58 9.72
N ALA A 14 4.16 -13.92 10.16
CA ALA A 14 5.06 -12.99 10.80
C ALA A 14 5.42 -11.79 9.89
N PHE A 15 5.61 -12.03 8.60
CA PHE A 15 5.82 -10.96 7.63
C PHE A 15 4.62 -10.02 7.56
N ASN A 16 3.41 -10.56 7.38
CA ASN A 16 2.20 -9.76 7.24
C ASN A 16 1.74 -9.10 8.57
N THR A 17 1.91 -9.77 9.71
CA THR A 17 1.38 -9.29 11.00
C THR A 17 2.37 -8.46 11.81
N SER A 18 3.66 -8.59 11.58
CA SER A 18 4.68 -7.87 12.35
C SER A 18 5.49 -6.93 11.48
N PHE A 19 6.04 -7.42 10.37
CA PHE A 19 6.92 -6.61 9.53
C PHE A 19 6.15 -5.53 8.77
N MET A 20 5.05 -5.89 8.10
CA MET A 20 4.27 -4.95 7.30
C MET A 20 3.62 -3.84 8.13
N PRO A 21 3.00 -4.08 9.30
CA PRO A 21 2.48 -3.00 10.14
C PRO A 21 3.56 -2.06 10.67
N THR A 22 4.73 -2.58 11.04
CA THR A 22 5.86 -1.73 11.45
C THR A 22 6.33 -0.81 10.33
N LEU A 23 6.33 -1.32 9.10
CA LEU A 23 6.69 -0.57 7.92
C LEU A 23 5.60 0.47 7.57
N SER A 24 4.33 0.09 7.68
CA SER A 24 3.17 0.94 7.36
C SER A 24 3.11 2.20 8.19
N TYR A 25 3.54 2.14 9.45
CA TYR A 25 3.61 3.33 10.32
C TYR A 25 4.49 4.44 9.75
N ARG A 26 5.54 4.08 9.02
CA ARG A 26 6.46 5.04 8.38
C ARG A 26 6.02 5.47 6.98
N MET A 27 5.11 4.73 6.37
CA MET A 27 4.66 4.99 4.99
C MET A 27 3.90 6.30 4.84
N ILE A 28 3.28 6.81 5.91
CA ILE A 28 2.56 8.11 5.90
C ILE A 28 3.52 9.26 5.55
N ALA A 29 4.76 9.20 6.05
CA ALA A 29 5.75 10.26 5.87
C ALA A 29 6.70 10.03 4.69
N THR A 30 6.57 8.91 3.97
CA THR A 30 7.47 8.54 2.88
C THR A 30 6.70 8.32 1.60
N GLN A 31 7.32 8.68 0.47
CA GLN A 31 6.76 8.45 -0.85
C GLN A 31 7.81 7.73 -1.69
N PHE A 32 7.65 6.43 -1.85
CA PHE A 32 8.52 5.61 -2.67
C PHE A 32 7.81 5.20 -3.95
N THR A 33 8.54 5.16 -5.04
CA THR A 33 8.08 4.57 -6.30
C THR A 33 8.03 3.04 -6.16
N GLU A 34 7.28 2.39 -7.05
CA GLU A 34 7.19 0.93 -7.06
C GLU A 34 8.57 0.26 -7.19
N GLN A 35 9.45 0.82 -8.00
CA GLN A 35 10.82 0.30 -8.17
C GLN A 35 11.65 0.42 -6.88
N GLN A 36 11.54 1.53 -6.17
CA GLN A 36 12.21 1.73 -4.88
C GLN A 36 11.69 0.74 -3.83
N TRP A 37 10.36 0.53 -3.78
CA TRP A 37 9.76 -0.48 -2.90
C TRP A 37 10.24 -1.88 -3.23
N ASN A 38 10.24 -2.25 -4.51
CA ASN A 38 10.71 -3.57 -4.93
C ASN A 38 12.18 -3.80 -4.57
N THR A 39 13.01 -2.76 -4.64
CA THR A 39 14.42 -2.86 -4.25
C THR A 39 14.58 -2.97 -2.74
N ALA A 40 13.88 -2.14 -1.97
CA ALA A 40 13.99 -2.09 -0.52
C ALA A 40 13.45 -3.35 0.16
N ILE A 41 12.33 -3.91 -0.33
CA ILE A 41 11.66 -5.03 0.32
C ILE A 41 12.18 -6.40 -0.14
N ARG A 42 12.90 -6.46 -1.27
CA ARG A 42 13.43 -7.70 -1.85
C ARG A 42 14.21 -8.58 -0.86
N PRO A 43 15.12 -8.02 -0.01
CA PRO A 43 15.84 -8.86 0.97
C PRO A 43 14.90 -9.48 2.01
N ALA A 44 13.92 -8.73 2.50
CA ALA A 44 12.95 -9.22 3.48
C ALA A 44 12.06 -10.33 2.89
N ILE A 45 11.57 -10.15 1.66
CA ILE A 45 10.79 -11.18 0.94
C ILE A 45 11.64 -12.43 0.73
N ARG A 46 12.89 -12.29 0.30
CA ARG A 46 13.79 -13.45 0.11
C ARG A 46 14.04 -14.20 1.41
N ALA A 47 14.26 -13.49 2.51
CA ALA A 47 14.43 -14.12 3.82
C ALA A 47 13.17 -14.88 4.23
N THR A 48 11.99 -14.28 4.06
CA THR A 48 10.69 -14.90 4.37
C THR A 48 10.44 -16.14 3.50
N CYS A 49 10.67 -16.05 2.19
CA CYS A 49 10.53 -17.18 1.26
C CYS A 49 11.51 -18.32 1.61
N ASN A 50 12.76 -18.01 1.94
CA ASN A 50 13.74 -19.01 2.39
C ASN A 50 13.30 -19.70 3.68
N ALA A 51 12.84 -18.93 4.68
CA ALA A 51 12.33 -19.46 5.93
C ALA A 51 11.08 -20.35 5.73
N ALA A 52 10.25 -20.00 4.75
CA ALA A 52 9.08 -20.79 4.35
C ALA A 52 9.42 -22.00 3.47
N GLY A 53 10.69 -22.23 3.11
CA GLY A 53 11.10 -23.30 2.21
C GLY A 53 10.63 -23.15 0.76
N MET A 54 10.35 -21.92 0.33
CA MET A 54 9.89 -21.60 -1.03
C MET A 54 11.04 -21.23 -1.95
N ALA A 55 10.81 -21.34 -3.26
CA ALA A 55 11.79 -20.94 -4.27
C ALA A 55 12.12 -19.43 -4.16
N LYS A 56 13.37 -19.07 -4.41
CA LYS A 56 13.86 -17.67 -4.32
C LYS A 56 13.31 -16.76 -5.43
N ASN A 57 12.85 -17.35 -6.53
CA ASN A 57 12.36 -16.65 -7.72
C ASN A 57 10.88 -16.94 -7.94
N ILE A 58 10.02 -16.45 -7.04
CA ILE A 58 8.58 -16.54 -7.18
C ILE A 58 8.11 -15.35 -8.02
N ALA A 59 7.23 -15.61 -8.99
CA ALA A 59 6.62 -14.55 -9.77
C ALA A 59 5.81 -13.61 -8.87
N HIS A 60 5.89 -12.30 -9.12
CA HIS A 60 5.19 -11.27 -8.33
C HIS A 60 3.67 -11.53 -8.26
N ALA A 61 3.07 -12.02 -9.35
CA ALA A 61 1.65 -12.36 -9.38
C ALA A 61 1.27 -13.47 -8.37
N ILE A 62 2.15 -14.44 -8.15
CA ILE A 62 1.94 -15.51 -7.17
C ILE A 62 2.23 -14.98 -5.75
N LEU A 63 3.28 -14.17 -5.60
CA LEU A 63 3.69 -13.62 -4.31
C LEU A 63 2.61 -12.72 -3.70
N TYR A 64 2.08 -11.80 -4.48
CA TYR A 64 1.07 -10.83 -4.07
C TYR A 64 -0.37 -11.26 -4.38
N GLY A 65 -0.54 -12.41 -5.04
CA GLY A 65 -1.85 -12.94 -5.36
C GLY A 65 -2.63 -13.34 -4.10
N PRO A 66 -3.97 -13.20 -4.12
CA PRO A 66 -4.81 -13.61 -3.01
C PRO A 66 -4.76 -15.12 -2.80
N LEU A 67 -4.93 -15.56 -1.55
CA LEU A 67 -4.90 -16.97 -1.15
C LEU A 67 -5.97 -17.80 -1.87
N GLU A 68 -7.10 -17.19 -2.19
CA GLU A 68 -8.24 -17.82 -2.90
C GLU A 68 -7.84 -18.31 -4.30
N TYR A 69 -6.88 -17.65 -4.94
CA TYR A 69 -6.38 -17.99 -6.28
C TYR A 69 -4.98 -18.62 -6.22
N GLN A 70 -4.70 -19.38 -5.15
CA GLN A 70 -3.40 -20.04 -4.93
C GLN A 70 -2.20 -19.08 -4.84
N GLY A 71 -2.44 -17.81 -4.60
CA GLY A 71 -1.41 -16.84 -4.27
C GLY A 71 -0.85 -17.06 -2.86
N ILE A 72 0.24 -16.37 -2.55
CA ILE A 72 0.89 -16.45 -1.23
C ILE A 72 0.26 -15.46 -0.25
N GLY A 73 -0.42 -14.43 -0.75
CA GLY A 73 -1.10 -13.43 0.08
C GLY A 73 -0.16 -12.47 0.79
N VAL A 74 1.05 -12.25 0.26
CA VAL A 74 1.96 -11.22 0.78
C VAL A 74 1.43 -9.86 0.39
N GLN A 75 1.35 -8.93 1.35
CA GLN A 75 0.89 -7.58 1.07
C GLN A 75 1.90 -6.83 0.19
N ASN A 76 1.41 -6.20 -0.89
CA ASN A 76 2.23 -5.35 -1.73
C ASN A 76 2.44 -3.99 -1.02
N PRO A 77 3.68 -3.60 -0.69
CA PRO A 77 3.96 -2.38 0.06
C PRO A 77 3.62 -1.10 -0.72
N TYR A 78 3.74 -1.11 -2.05
CA TYR A 78 3.37 0.03 -2.87
C TYR A 78 1.87 0.30 -2.84
N ILE A 79 1.05 -0.74 -2.97
CA ILE A 79 -0.41 -0.63 -2.86
C ILE A 79 -0.80 -0.21 -1.44
N LEU A 80 -0.17 -0.81 -0.41
CA LEU A 80 -0.43 -0.47 0.98
C LEU A 80 -0.10 1.00 1.26
N GLN A 81 1.03 1.52 0.76
CA GLN A 81 1.39 2.94 0.87
C GLN A 81 0.30 3.83 0.26
N GLY A 82 -0.18 3.50 -0.94
CA GLY A 82 -1.27 4.25 -1.58
C GLY A 82 -2.55 4.29 -0.73
N ILE A 83 -2.95 3.14 -0.17
CA ILE A 83 -4.11 3.05 0.71
C ILE A 83 -3.92 3.91 1.97
N ILE A 84 -2.76 3.84 2.61
CA ILE A 84 -2.44 4.62 3.82
C ILE A 84 -2.49 6.12 3.53
N HIS A 85 -1.93 6.58 2.41
CA HIS A 85 -2.00 7.99 2.02
C HIS A 85 -3.42 8.45 1.76
N ILE A 86 -4.24 7.64 1.10
CA ILE A 86 -5.66 7.93 0.87
C ILE A 86 -6.41 8.05 2.21
N ILE A 87 -6.21 7.10 3.12
CA ILE A 87 -6.83 7.13 4.45
C ILE A 87 -6.39 8.38 5.22
N ALA A 88 -5.10 8.73 5.19
CA ALA A 88 -4.58 9.92 5.83
C ALA A 88 -5.22 11.20 5.28
N ILE A 89 -5.36 11.31 3.95
CA ILE A 89 -6.03 12.42 3.29
C ILE A 89 -7.48 12.55 3.76
N PHE A 90 -8.23 11.46 3.82
CA PHE A 90 -9.62 11.49 4.28
C PHE A 90 -9.72 11.86 5.77
N ASN A 91 -8.88 11.30 6.61
CA ASN A 91 -8.88 11.60 8.05
C ASN A 91 -8.52 13.06 8.32
N GLU A 92 -7.46 13.57 7.71
CA GLU A 92 -7.05 14.98 7.86
C GLU A 92 -8.08 15.93 7.25
N GLY A 93 -8.67 15.59 6.10
CA GLY A 93 -9.73 16.36 5.48
C GLY A 93 -11.03 16.40 6.31
N ALA A 94 -11.30 15.38 7.13
CA ALA A 94 -12.43 15.36 8.06
C ALA A 94 -12.15 16.14 9.35
N CYS A 95 -10.87 16.26 9.75
CA CYS A 95 -10.45 17.07 10.89
C CYS A 95 -10.55 18.56 10.54
N GLY A 96 -11.12 19.37 11.44
CA GLY A 96 -11.13 20.84 11.32
C GLY A 96 -9.77 21.50 11.62
N SER A 97 -8.67 20.84 11.26
CA SER A 97 -7.31 21.34 11.43
C SER A 97 -6.91 22.26 10.28
N SER A 98 -5.96 23.15 10.50
CA SER A 98 -5.39 24.01 9.44
C SER A 98 -4.82 23.20 8.28
N THR A 99 -4.25 22.02 8.55
CA THR A 99 -3.78 21.07 7.55
C THR A 99 -4.94 20.52 6.74
N GLY A 100 -6.06 20.18 7.38
CA GLY A 100 -7.28 19.73 6.72
C GLY A 100 -7.89 20.78 5.78
N GLU A 101 -7.87 22.06 6.18
CA GLU A 101 -8.33 23.17 5.33
C GLU A 101 -7.45 23.36 4.10
N LEU A 102 -6.11 23.33 4.27
CA LEU A 102 -5.16 23.38 3.15
C LEU A 102 -5.38 22.21 2.18
N LEU A 103 -5.61 21.04 2.71
CA LEU A 103 -5.84 19.84 1.92
C LEU A 103 -7.13 19.92 1.11
N ARG A 104 -8.22 20.44 1.73
CA ARG A 104 -9.49 20.71 1.03
C ARG A 104 -9.30 21.75 -0.09
N SER A 105 -8.56 22.82 0.19
CA SER A 105 -8.28 23.87 -0.81
C SER A 105 -7.50 23.31 -1.99
N ASN A 106 -6.51 22.45 -1.75
CA ASN A 106 -5.75 21.79 -2.80
C ASN A 106 -6.62 20.81 -3.63
N VAL A 107 -7.51 20.05 -2.99
CA VAL A 107 -8.44 19.16 -3.68
C VAL A 107 -9.42 19.95 -4.54
N GLU A 108 -9.93 21.09 -4.07
CA GLU A 108 -10.80 21.96 -4.84
C GLU A 108 -10.07 22.61 -6.02
N LEU A 109 -8.83 23.08 -5.82
CA LEU A 109 -7.97 23.56 -6.91
C LEU A 109 -7.79 22.50 -7.99
N PHE A 110 -7.50 21.28 -7.57
CA PHE A 110 -7.34 20.15 -8.47
C PHE A 110 -8.61 19.82 -9.25
N ARG A 111 -9.78 19.95 -8.60
CA ARG A 111 -11.09 19.81 -9.27
C ARG A 111 -11.29 20.86 -10.37
N VAL A 112 -10.91 22.10 -10.08
CA VAL A 112 -10.99 23.20 -11.06
C VAL A 112 -10.07 22.94 -12.25
N GLU A 113 -8.84 22.53 -12.00
CA GLU A 113 -7.87 22.18 -13.07
C GLU A 113 -8.37 21.02 -13.94
N MET A 114 -9.07 20.04 -13.36
CA MET A 114 -9.67 18.94 -14.12
C MET A 114 -10.99 19.31 -14.82
N GLY A 115 -11.43 20.59 -14.73
CA GLY A 115 -12.68 21.06 -15.36
C GLY A 115 -13.96 20.49 -14.76
N LYS A 116 -13.91 19.97 -13.52
CA LYS A 116 -15.09 19.43 -12.82
C LYS A 116 -15.67 20.47 -11.89
N THR A 117 -16.81 21.03 -12.26
CA THR A 117 -17.57 21.94 -11.40
C THR A 117 -18.12 21.22 -10.15
N ALA A 118 -18.24 21.98 -9.05
CA ALA A 118 -18.58 21.52 -7.70
C ALA A 118 -19.93 20.78 -7.54
N THR A 119 -20.76 20.72 -8.57
CA THR A 119 -22.14 20.20 -8.51
C THR A 119 -22.29 18.70 -8.68
N SER A 120 -21.23 17.97 -8.97
CA SER A 120 -21.29 16.51 -9.01
C SER A 120 -20.24 15.91 -8.11
N ILE A 121 -20.58 15.72 -6.83
CA ILE A 121 -19.95 14.67 -6.02
C ILE A 121 -20.47 13.36 -6.61
N PRO A 122 -19.73 12.69 -7.50
CA PRO A 122 -20.13 11.36 -7.91
C PRO A 122 -19.92 10.46 -6.70
N SER A 123 -20.88 9.59 -6.45
CA SER A 123 -20.80 8.55 -5.44
C SER A 123 -19.37 8.03 -5.27
N GLU A 124 -18.96 7.82 -4.05
CA GLU A 124 -17.62 7.49 -3.53
C GLU A 124 -16.72 6.64 -4.44
N ARG A 125 -17.28 5.76 -5.27
CA ARG A 125 -16.52 4.88 -6.18
C ARG A 125 -15.76 5.61 -7.30
N LYS A 126 -16.29 6.70 -7.84
CA LYS A 126 -15.63 7.45 -8.93
C LYS A 126 -14.50 8.34 -8.42
N SER A 127 -14.60 8.81 -7.19
CA SER A 127 -13.53 9.57 -6.53
C SER A 127 -12.30 8.70 -6.25
N LEU A 128 -12.52 7.44 -5.88
CA LEU A 128 -11.44 6.47 -5.66
C LEU A 128 -10.74 6.06 -6.97
N GLN A 129 -11.48 5.96 -8.08
CA GLN A 129 -10.88 5.68 -9.40
C GLN A 129 -10.02 6.84 -9.90
N LEU A 130 -10.38 8.08 -9.62
CA LEU A 130 -9.59 9.26 -9.99
C LEU A 130 -8.31 9.37 -9.16
N LEU A 131 -8.36 9.07 -7.87
CA LEU A 131 -7.18 9.01 -7.02
C LEU A 131 -6.23 7.87 -7.43
N SER A 132 -6.76 6.73 -7.86
CA SER A 132 -5.94 5.64 -8.36
C SER A 132 -5.26 5.97 -9.70
N SER A 133 -5.90 6.74 -10.58
CA SER A 133 -5.30 7.15 -11.85
C SER A 133 -4.17 8.18 -11.67
N LEU A 134 -4.23 9.02 -10.64
CA LEU A 134 -3.16 9.96 -10.28
C LEU A 134 -1.88 9.26 -9.78
N TRP A 135 -2.01 8.10 -9.18
CA TRP A 135 -0.88 7.31 -8.71
C TRP A 135 -0.17 6.53 -9.82
N VAL A 136 -0.80 6.35 -10.96
CA VAL A 136 -0.23 5.59 -12.11
C VAL A 136 0.69 6.47 -12.97
N TYR A 137 0.65 7.80 -12.87
CA TYR A 137 1.38 8.73 -13.74
C TYR A 137 2.59 9.43 -13.12
N HIS A 138 3.04 8.97 -11.93
CA HIS A 138 4.31 9.45 -11.35
C HIS A 138 5.24 8.25 -11.09
#